data_939fd0da8cf42a3682aca9b5a060c35c
#
_entry.id   939fd0da8cf42a3682aca9b5a060c35c
#
_cell.length_a   1.000
_cell.length_b   1.000
_cell.length_c   1.000
_cell.angle_alpha   90.00
_cell.angle_beta   90.00
_cell.angle_gamma   90.00
#
_symmetry.space_group_name_H-M   'P 1'
#
loop_
_entity.id
_entity.type
_entity.pdbx_description
1 polymer ?
#
loop_
_entity_poly.entity_id
_entity_poly.type
_entity_poly.pdbx_seq_one_letter_code
_entity_poly.pdbx_strand_id
1 'polypeptide(L)'
;MAQDSGVAADSVFVYGLLKRGFSLHHHMAKGTFAGDATARGTLYSLGEYPGMVDGDGTVHGEVYRFDDIAVALELLDEVEEYDPLEPERSLYVRTVRPVTLRSGGIAVPAWCYLYNRSVKGLTRIASGEWSESKP
;
A
#
# COMPACT_ATOMS: atom_id res chain seq x y z
N MET A 1 11.92 -0.47 23.49
CA MET A 1 11.55 -0.23 23.21
C MET A 1 11.44 -0.25 22.34
N ALA A 2 11.30 -0.35 22.17
CA ALA A 2 10.95 -0.17 21.45
C ALA A 2 10.49 -0.05 20.80
N GLN A 3 10.34 0.19 20.61
CA GLN A 3 9.82 0.57 20.10
C GLN A 3 9.45 0.37 19.31
N ASP A 4 9.38 0.09 19.17
CA ASP A 4 8.94 0.04 18.52
C ASP A 4 8.42 0.14 17.95
N SER A 5 8.54 0.06 17.86
CA SER A 5 8.01 0.30 17.36
C SER A 5 7.39 0.30 16.97
N GLY A 6 7.41 0.38 17.02
CA GLY A 6 6.66 0.45 16.59
C GLY A 6 6.18 0.40 16.34
N VAL A 7 6.65 0.72 16.62
CA VAL A 7 5.70 0.48 16.49
C VAL A 7 4.83 0.71 15.77
N ALA A 8 4.67 0.98 16.12
CA ALA A 8 3.50 0.53 15.46
C ALA A 8 2.91 1.59 14.62
N ALA A 9 2.87 1.34 13.38
CA ALA A 9 2.19 2.21 12.46
C ALA A 9 0.69 1.99 12.62
N ASP A 10 -0.07 3.09 12.72
CA ASP A 10 -1.52 3.05 12.70
C ASP A 10 -2.06 3.53 11.34
N SER A 11 -1.19 3.62 10.36
CA SER A 11 -1.51 4.12 9.02
C SER A 11 -1.25 3.06 7.98
N VAL A 12 -2.02 3.16 6.89
CA VAL A 12 -1.87 2.28 5.73
C VAL A 12 -1.68 3.16 4.50
N PHE A 13 -0.69 2.81 3.69
CA PHE A 13 -0.44 3.46 2.41
C PHE A 13 -1.07 2.60 1.32
N VAL A 14 -1.99 3.19 0.56
CA VAL A 14 -2.66 2.48 -0.53
C VAL A 14 -2.31 3.16 -1.85
N TYR A 15 -2.01 2.34 -2.86
CA TYR A 15 -1.52 2.87 -4.13
C TYR A 15 -2.28 2.33 -5.34
N GLY A 16 -3.30 1.52 -5.11
CA GLY A 16 -4.04 0.87 -6.18
C GLY A 16 -5.55 1.04 -6.02
N LEU A 17 -6.25 -0.10 -6.03
CA LEU A 17 -7.72 -0.09 -6.05
C LEU A 17 -8.35 0.38 -4.75
N LEU A 18 -7.58 0.49 -3.68
CA LEU A 18 -8.08 1.00 -2.41
C LEU A 18 -8.09 2.52 -2.34
N LYS A 19 -7.49 3.19 -3.33
CA LYS A 19 -7.49 4.66 -3.38
C LYS A 19 -8.90 5.19 -3.68
N ARG A 20 -9.11 6.47 -3.33
CA ARG A 20 -10.39 7.13 -3.61
C ARG A 20 -10.70 7.06 -5.09
N GLY A 21 -11.95 6.76 -5.42
CA GLY A 21 -12.40 6.65 -6.79
C GLY A 21 -12.20 5.30 -7.43
N PHE A 22 -11.59 4.36 -6.72
CA PHE A 22 -11.34 3.02 -7.26
C PHE A 22 -12.25 1.99 -6.59
N SER A 23 -12.32 0.82 -7.19
CA SER A 23 -13.38 -0.16 -6.90
C SER A 23 -13.36 -0.72 -5.49
N LEU A 24 -12.20 -0.76 -4.83
CA LEU A 24 -12.09 -1.35 -3.50
C LEU A 24 -12.01 -0.30 -2.40
N HIS A 25 -12.19 0.97 -2.74
CA HIS A 25 -12.02 2.05 -1.77
C HIS A 25 -12.95 1.93 -0.56
N HIS A 26 -14.11 1.29 -0.74
CA HIS A 26 -15.06 1.14 0.37
C HIS A 26 -14.46 0.37 1.55
N HIS A 27 -13.43 -0.43 1.34
CA HIS A 27 -12.75 -1.13 2.43
C HIS A 27 -11.99 -0.17 3.35
N MET A 28 -11.80 1.07 2.93
CA MET A 28 -11.09 2.08 3.72
C MET A 28 -12.04 2.96 4.54
N ALA A 29 -13.33 2.59 4.58
CA ALA A 29 -14.36 3.47 5.16
C ALA A 29 -14.14 3.83 6.62
N LYS A 30 -13.49 2.95 7.40
CA LYS A 30 -13.24 3.23 8.81
C LYS A 30 -11.95 4.01 9.05
N GLY A 31 -11.20 4.27 7.99
CA GLY A 31 -9.97 5.04 8.10
C GLY A 31 -10.23 6.52 7.89
N THR A 32 -9.29 7.32 8.36
CA THR A 32 -9.31 8.77 8.15
C THR A 32 -8.24 9.11 7.12
N PHE A 33 -8.64 9.76 6.05
CA PHE A 33 -7.70 10.18 5.02
C PHE A 33 -6.70 11.16 5.62
N ALA A 34 -5.43 10.80 5.59
CA ALA A 34 -4.37 11.64 6.15
C ALA A 34 -3.66 12.46 5.09
N GLY A 35 -3.74 12.06 3.82
CA GLY A 35 -3.15 12.85 2.74
C GLY A 35 -2.65 11.99 1.60
N ASP A 36 -2.39 12.66 0.48
CA ASP A 36 -1.64 12.05 -0.60
C ASP A 36 -0.21 11.86 -0.15
N ALA A 37 0.44 10.82 -0.65
CA ALA A 37 1.78 10.48 -0.19
C ALA A 37 2.54 9.75 -1.28
N THR A 38 3.85 9.62 -1.08
CA THR A 38 4.69 8.83 -1.96
C THR A 38 5.49 7.83 -1.13
N ALA A 39 5.80 6.71 -1.74
CA ALA A 39 6.68 5.71 -1.16
C ALA A 39 7.77 5.37 -2.17
N ARG A 40 8.92 4.97 -1.67
CA ARG A 40 10.00 4.52 -2.55
C ARG A 40 9.69 3.10 -2.99
N GLY A 41 9.73 2.86 -4.29
CA GLY A 41 9.45 1.54 -4.84
C GLY A 41 9.23 1.61 -6.33
N THR A 42 8.97 0.45 -6.92
CA THR A 42 8.67 0.36 -8.34
C THR A 42 7.31 -0.27 -8.51
N LEU A 43 6.50 0.31 -9.38
CA LEU A 43 5.13 -0.10 -9.59
C LEU A 43 5.00 -0.85 -10.91
N TYR A 44 4.30 -1.98 -10.86
CA TYR A 44 4.04 -2.81 -12.04
C TYR A 44 2.56 -3.00 -12.22
N SER A 45 2.15 -3.18 -13.47
CA SER A 45 0.77 -3.51 -13.79
C SER A 45 0.59 -5.01 -13.80
N LEU A 46 -0.42 -5.48 -13.07
CA LEU A 46 -0.82 -6.89 -13.09
C LEU A 46 -2.05 -7.07 -13.96
N GLY A 47 -2.40 -6.03 -14.73
CA GLY A 47 -3.58 -6.00 -15.56
C GLY A 47 -4.65 -5.15 -14.93
N GLU A 48 -5.42 -5.72 -14.04
CA GLU A 48 -6.55 -5.01 -13.44
C GLU A 48 -6.19 -4.29 -12.14
N TYR A 49 -5.00 -4.51 -11.62
CA TYR A 49 -4.53 -3.85 -10.40
C TYR A 49 -3.00 -3.81 -10.43
N PRO A 50 -2.40 -2.98 -9.57
CA PRO A 50 -0.94 -2.84 -9.57
C PRO A 50 -0.30 -3.64 -8.46
N GLY A 51 1.01 -3.81 -8.58
CA GLY A 51 1.83 -4.35 -7.52
C GLY A 51 3.07 -3.50 -7.33
N MET A 52 3.35 -3.12 -6.10
CA MET A 52 4.56 -2.39 -5.74
C MET A 52 5.58 -3.34 -5.18
N VAL A 53 6.83 -3.19 -5.62
CA VAL A 53 7.96 -3.92 -5.06
C VAL A 53 9.03 -2.92 -4.64
N ASP A 54 10.00 -3.36 -3.87
CA ASP A 54 11.13 -2.49 -3.52
C ASP A 54 11.85 -2.07 -4.79
N GLY A 55 12.33 -0.84 -4.80
CA GLY A 55 13.01 -0.28 -5.95
C GLY A 55 13.34 1.18 -5.73
N ASP A 56 13.87 1.82 -6.75
CA ASP A 56 14.37 3.20 -6.64
C ASP A 56 13.39 4.24 -7.12
N GLY A 57 12.24 3.85 -7.62
CA GLY A 57 11.26 4.80 -8.13
C GLY A 57 10.42 5.42 -7.04
N THR A 58 9.43 6.16 -7.47
CA THR A 58 8.47 6.81 -6.58
C THR A 58 7.09 6.27 -6.89
N VAL A 59 6.40 5.77 -5.87
CA VAL A 59 5.04 5.27 -6.02
C VAL A 59 4.10 6.25 -5.34
N HIS A 60 3.07 6.68 -6.06
CA HIS A 60 2.10 7.65 -5.55
C HIS A 60 0.90 6.94 -4.97
N GLY A 61 0.42 7.44 -3.84
CA GLY A 61 -0.72 6.83 -3.18
C GLY A 61 -1.32 7.75 -2.14
N GLU A 62 -2.05 7.13 -1.22
CA GLU A 62 -2.79 7.84 -0.18
C GLU A 62 -2.54 7.16 1.16
N VAL A 63 -2.55 7.95 2.22
CA VAL A 63 -2.39 7.41 3.57
C VAL A 63 -3.70 7.56 4.33
N TYR A 64 -4.10 6.49 4.99
CA TYR A 64 -5.27 6.45 5.86
C TYR A 64 -4.84 6.01 7.24
N ARG A 65 -5.34 6.71 8.26
CA ARG A 65 -5.08 6.36 9.65
C ARG A 65 -6.29 5.65 10.23
N PHE A 66 -6.05 4.63 11.04
CA PHE A 66 -7.11 3.85 11.66
C PHE A 66 -6.97 3.88 13.17
N ASP A 67 -8.09 4.03 13.86
CA ASP A 67 -8.10 3.96 15.31
C ASP A 67 -7.77 2.55 15.79
N ASP A 68 -8.25 1.54 15.06
CA ASP A 68 -7.96 0.14 15.40
C ASP A 68 -7.27 -0.50 14.20
N ILE A 69 -5.95 -0.32 14.17
CA ILE A 69 -5.16 -0.81 13.03
C ILE A 69 -5.20 -2.33 12.92
N ALA A 70 -5.29 -3.04 14.04
CA ALA A 70 -5.30 -4.50 13.99
C ALA A 70 -6.54 -5.02 13.26
N VAL A 71 -7.69 -4.43 13.53
CA VAL A 71 -8.93 -4.82 12.84
C VAL A 71 -8.86 -4.44 11.37
N ALA A 72 -8.32 -3.23 11.07
CA ALA A 72 -8.18 -2.82 9.69
C ALA A 72 -7.29 -3.76 8.90
N LEU A 73 -6.16 -4.17 9.49
CA LEU A 73 -5.24 -5.06 8.81
C LEU A 73 -5.83 -6.45 8.59
N GLU A 74 -6.65 -6.92 9.52
CA GLU A 74 -7.35 -8.20 9.33
C GLU A 74 -8.19 -8.19 8.06
N LEU A 75 -8.96 -7.12 7.88
CA LEU A 75 -9.79 -6.98 6.69
C LEU A 75 -8.95 -6.83 5.44
N LEU A 76 -7.93 -5.97 5.49
CA LEU A 76 -7.12 -5.70 4.31
C LEU A 76 -6.27 -6.90 3.93
N ASP A 77 -5.83 -7.70 4.91
CA ASP A 77 -5.10 -8.93 4.61
C ASP A 77 -5.94 -9.84 3.71
N GLU A 78 -7.24 -9.95 3.99
CA GLU A 78 -8.12 -10.74 3.13
C GLU A 78 -8.23 -10.16 1.73
N VAL A 79 -8.40 -8.83 1.66
CA VAL A 79 -8.55 -8.14 0.38
C VAL A 79 -7.29 -8.32 -0.47
N GLU A 80 -6.11 -8.25 0.16
CA GLU A 80 -4.83 -8.33 -0.53
C GLU A 80 -4.29 -9.74 -0.65
N GLU A 81 -5.05 -10.72 -0.19
CA GLU A 81 -4.66 -12.13 -0.23
C GLU A 81 -3.32 -12.36 0.46
N TYR A 82 -3.21 -11.82 1.66
CA TYR A 82 -2.06 -12.03 2.52
C TYR A 82 -2.45 -12.90 3.71
N ASP A 83 -1.73 -14.01 3.86
CA ASP A 83 -1.91 -14.89 5.02
C ASP A 83 -0.66 -14.78 5.88
N PRO A 84 -0.76 -14.17 7.07
CA PRO A 84 0.42 -14.02 7.93
C PRO A 84 1.05 -15.32 8.36
N LEU A 85 0.30 -16.43 8.30
CA LEU A 85 0.83 -17.75 8.65
C LEU A 85 1.57 -18.40 7.50
N GLU A 86 1.35 -17.93 6.27
CA GLU A 86 2.01 -18.45 5.08
C GLU A 86 2.40 -17.29 4.16
N PRO A 87 3.27 -16.39 4.63
CA PRO A 87 3.59 -15.21 3.83
C PRO A 87 4.22 -15.54 2.49
N GLU A 88 5.00 -16.62 2.41
CA GLU A 88 5.68 -16.95 1.16
C GLU A 88 4.70 -17.43 0.10
N ARG A 89 3.49 -17.81 0.47
CA ARG A 89 2.45 -18.22 -0.47
C ARG A 89 1.48 -17.12 -0.80
N SER A 90 1.60 -15.99 -0.11
CA SER A 90 0.66 -14.89 -0.26
C SER A 90 0.94 -14.10 -1.52
N LEU A 91 -0.11 -13.50 -2.09
CA LEU A 91 0.03 -12.66 -3.28
C LEU A 91 0.73 -11.36 -2.95
N TYR A 92 0.38 -10.77 -1.81
CA TYR A 92 1.04 -9.59 -1.28
C TYR A 92 1.49 -9.90 0.14
N VAL A 93 2.52 -9.18 0.59
CA VAL A 93 2.93 -9.22 2.00
C VAL A 93 2.93 -7.80 2.51
N ARG A 94 2.57 -7.60 3.78
CA ARG A 94 2.55 -6.26 4.33
C ARG A 94 3.78 -6.02 5.21
N THR A 95 4.29 -4.82 5.09
CA THR A 95 5.44 -4.40 5.88
C THR A 95 5.32 -2.90 6.12
N VAL A 96 5.98 -2.41 7.15
CA VAL A 96 6.00 -0.98 7.45
C VAL A 96 7.11 -0.32 6.64
N ARG A 97 6.77 0.76 5.95
CA ARG A 97 7.73 1.54 5.20
C ARG A 97 7.52 3.01 5.51
N PRO A 98 8.58 3.83 5.45
CA PRO A 98 8.37 5.28 5.54
C PRO A 98 7.72 5.76 4.25
N VAL A 99 6.67 6.56 4.39
CA VAL A 99 6.03 7.21 3.25
C VAL A 99 6.05 8.71 3.52
N THR A 100 6.10 9.49 2.46
CA THR A 100 6.22 10.95 2.58
C THR A 100 4.91 11.59 2.23
N LEU A 101 4.30 12.27 3.18
CA LEU A 101 3.07 13.02 2.92
C LEU A 101 3.39 14.19 2.01
N ARG A 102 2.53 14.37 1.00
CA ARG A 102 2.74 15.47 0.04
C ARG A 102 2.67 16.80 0.75
N SER A 103 1.71 16.96 1.66
CA SER A 103 1.57 18.18 2.42
C SER A 103 2.64 18.21 3.51
N GLY A 104 3.58 19.14 3.41
CA GLY A 104 4.63 19.31 4.39
C GLY A 104 5.84 18.42 4.21
N GLY A 105 5.79 17.43 3.33
CA GLY A 105 6.93 16.55 3.09
C GLY A 105 7.35 15.71 4.29
N ILE A 106 6.43 15.42 5.20
CA ILE A 106 6.73 14.70 6.43
C ILE A 106 6.70 13.20 6.17
N ALA A 107 7.73 12.50 6.65
CA ALA A 107 7.77 11.04 6.55
C ALA A 107 7.01 10.44 7.73
N VAL A 108 6.14 9.47 7.43
CA VAL A 108 5.40 8.75 8.47
C VAL A 108 5.51 7.26 8.18
N PRO A 109 5.51 6.41 9.23
CA PRO A 109 5.51 4.97 9.00
C PRO A 109 4.11 4.52 8.60
N ALA A 110 4.04 3.63 7.61
CA ALA A 110 2.75 3.13 7.16
C ALA A 110 2.89 1.69 6.70
N TRP A 111 1.83 0.93 6.89
CA TRP A 111 1.76 -0.43 6.35
C TRP A 111 1.58 -0.35 4.85
N CYS A 112 2.40 -1.10 4.13
CA CYS A 112 2.33 -1.19 2.68
C CYS A 112 2.21 -2.64 2.29
N TYR A 113 1.34 -2.93 1.32
CA TYR A 113 1.22 -4.28 0.77
C TYR A 113 2.11 -4.37 -0.45
N LEU A 114 3.16 -5.18 -0.35
CA LEU A 114 4.12 -5.35 -1.43
C LEU A 114 3.80 -6.62 -2.22
N TYR A 115 3.87 -6.51 -3.54
CA TYR A 115 3.62 -7.65 -4.41
C TYR A 115 4.68 -8.71 -4.19
N ASN A 116 4.26 -9.96 -4.05
CA ASN A 116 5.11 -11.04 -3.58
C ASN A 116 5.33 -12.12 -4.64
N ARG A 117 5.31 -11.72 -5.89
CA ARG A 117 5.57 -12.63 -7.00
C ARG A 117 6.62 -12.01 -7.91
N SER A 118 7.14 -12.82 -8.85
CA SER A 118 8.08 -12.29 -9.82
C SER A 118 7.43 -11.22 -10.67
N VAL A 119 8.18 -10.16 -10.96
CA VAL A 119 7.71 -9.10 -11.86
C VAL A 119 8.22 -9.31 -13.28
N LYS A 120 8.88 -10.44 -13.54
CA LYS A 120 9.40 -10.73 -14.87
C LYS A 120 8.25 -10.75 -15.87
N GLY A 121 8.41 -10.00 -16.94
CA GLY A 121 7.39 -9.92 -17.98
C GLY A 121 6.26 -8.95 -17.70
N LEU A 122 6.22 -8.34 -16.53
CA LEU A 122 5.19 -7.36 -16.21
C LEU A 122 5.60 -5.98 -16.70
N THR A 123 4.59 -5.17 -17.02
CA THR A 123 4.83 -3.80 -17.48
C THR A 123 5.05 -2.89 -16.30
N ARG A 124 6.18 -2.21 -16.29
CA ARG A 124 6.48 -1.22 -15.27
C ARG A 124 5.64 0.02 -15.53
N ILE A 125 5.08 0.58 -14.47
CA ILE A 125 4.33 1.83 -14.56
C ILE A 125 5.29 2.97 -14.24
N ALA A 126 5.82 3.59 -15.30
CA ALA A 126 6.90 4.56 -15.15
C ALA A 126 6.49 5.78 -14.35
N SER A 127 5.22 6.17 -14.41
CA SER A 127 4.74 7.33 -13.65
C SER A 127 4.69 7.06 -12.16
N GLY A 128 4.70 5.77 -11.74
CA GLY A 128 4.56 5.40 -10.34
C GLY A 128 3.16 5.60 -9.81
N GLU A 129 2.20 5.87 -10.68
CA GLU A 129 0.84 6.12 -10.24
C GLU A 129 -0.12 5.20 -10.97
N TRP A 130 -0.88 4.42 -10.20
CA TRP A 130 -1.94 3.60 -10.78
C TRP A 130 -3.13 4.50 -11.09
N SER A 131 -3.53 4.48 -12.33
CA SER A 131 -4.77 5.12 -12.72
C SER A 131 -5.54 4.10 -13.53
N GLU A 132 -6.84 4.07 -13.31
CA GLU A 132 -7.65 3.14 -14.05
C GLU A 132 -7.55 3.49 -15.51
N SER A 133 -7.15 2.50 -16.30
CA SER A 133 -7.04 2.71 -17.72
C SER A 133 -8.42 2.95 -18.27
N LYS A 134 -8.61 4.05 -18.95
CA LYS A 134 -9.88 4.30 -19.59
C LYS A 134 -9.85 3.69 -20.97
N PRO A 135 -10.89 2.91 -21.28
CA PRO A 135 -10.98 2.36 -22.62
C PRO A 135 -11.09 3.44 -23.67
#